data_4f9818e450aa654b7afd86582dce56b3
#
_entry.id   4f9818e450aa654b7afd86582dce56b3
#
_cell.length_a   1.000
_cell.length_b   1.000
_cell.length_c   1.000
_cell.angle_alpha   90.00
_cell.angle_beta   90.00
_cell.angle_gamma   90.00
#
_symmetry.space_group_name_H-M   'P 1'
#
loop_
_entity.id
_entity.type
_entity.pdbx_description
1 polymer ?
#
loop_
_entity_poly.entity_id
_entity_poly.type
_entity_poly.pdbx_seq_one_letter_code
_entity_poly.pdbx_strand_id
1 'polypeptide(L)'
;MAKKVAEQLVDMLVEAGVKRIYAVTGDSLNEINDAVRKNGKIQWVHVRHEEVGAYAAGAEAQLHGQLACCAGSSGPGHVHLINGLYDAHRSGVPVLAIASTMATSEFGTRYFQETDTMKLFEDCSYYNQVATTPCQMPRMLQAAMQAAISGSGVAVIGVPGDVTARGAEEIFSAVKTFPTHPSIRPSDEELDALADLLNGKEKITLFCGIGAKDAHAEVVELSGLLNSPVAYSFKSKMEIQYDNPNEVGMTGLLGMPSG
;
A
#
# COMPACT_ATOMS: atom_id res chain seq x y z
N MET A 1 34.23 4.73 -2.18
CA MET A 1 33.59 4.03 -3.34
C MET A 1 32.35 4.83 -3.69
N ALA A 2 32.00 4.95 -4.97
CA ALA A 2 30.77 5.58 -5.37
C ALA A 2 29.56 4.81 -4.79
N LYS A 3 28.51 5.52 -4.40
CA LYS A 3 27.26 4.94 -3.86
C LYS A 3 26.62 4.03 -4.91
N LYS A 4 26.13 2.85 -4.52
CA LYS A 4 25.40 1.96 -5.43
C LYS A 4 23.93 2.37 -5.57
N VAL A 5 23.29 1.95 -6.67
CA VAL A 5 21.84 2.12 -6.87
C VAL A 5 21.04 1.50 -5.72
N ALA A 6 21.43 0.32 -5.24
CA ALA A 6 20.79 -0.31 -4.08
C ALA A 6 20.89 0.55 -2.81
N GLU A 7 22.02 1.21 -2.56
CA GLU A 7 22.18 2.09 -1.40
C GLU A 7 21.34 3.37 -1.55
N GLN A 8 21.25 3.92 -2.76
CA GLN A 8 20.36 5.05 -3.05
C GLN A 8 18.89 4.69 -2.85
N LEU A 9 18.46 3.52 -3.34
CA LEU A 9 17.11 3.01 -3.15
C LEU A 9 16.76 2.91 -1.66
N VAL A 10 17.65 2.31 -0.86
CA VAL A 10 17.42 2.15 0.60
C VAL A 10 17.34 3.50 1.30
N ASP A 11 18.20 4.47 0.95
CA ASP A 11 18.12 5.80 1.54
C ASP A 11 16.81 6.52 1.21
N MET A 12 16.31 6.38 -0.01
CA MET A 12 15.01 6.94 -0.42
C MET A 12 13.85 6.29 0.36
N LEU A 13 13.89 4.98 0.60
CA LEU A 13 12.90 4.30 1.44
C LEU A 13 12.94 4.80 2.89
N VAL A 14 14.14 5.02 3.44
CA VAL A 14 14.31 5.60 4.80
C VAL A 14 13.68 7.00 4.87
N GLU A 15 13.94 7.86 3.88
CA GLU A 15 13.37 9.20 3.82
C GLU A 15 11.85 9.19 3.65
N ALA A 16 11.31 8.19 2.94
CA ALA A 16 9.86 7.97 2.82
C ALA A 16 9.21 7.40 4.10
N GLY A 17 10.00 7.11 5.14
CA GLY A 17 9.50 6.62 6.43
C GLY A 17 9.37 5.10 6.53
N VAL A 18 9.77 4.33 5.52
CA VAL A 18 9.75 2.86 5.55
C VAL A 18 10.64 2.34 6.68
N LYS A 19 10.08 1.48 7.53
CA LYS A 19 10.79 0.89 8.68
C LYS A 19 11.18 -0.56 8.45
N ARG A 20 10.43 -1.29 7.61
CA ARG A 20 10.60 -2.72 7.37
C ARG A 20 10.48 -3.04 5.90
N ILE A 21 11.23 -4.04 5.46
CA ILE A 21 11.01 -4.72 4.18
C ILE A 21 10.73 -6.19 4.49
N TYR A 22 9.54 -6.66 4.16
CA TYR A 22 9.13 -8.05 4.33
C TYR A 22 9.49 -8.84 3.08
N ALA A 23 10.39 -9.81 3.19
CA ALA A 23 10.89 -10.53 2.02
C ALA A 23 11.48 -11.91 2.33
N VAL A 24 11.54 -12.75 1.32
CA VAL A 24 12.47 -13.87 1.26
C VAL A 24 13.73 -13.40 0.54
N THR A 25 14.90 -13.78 1.03
CA THR A 25 16.17 -13.48 0.35
C THR A 25 16.26 -14.24 -0.96
N GLY A 26 16.85 -13.61 -1.97
CA GLY A 26 17.11 -14.22 -3.27
C GLY A 26 18.24 -13.48 -3.99
N ASP A 27 18.84 -14.12 -4.97
CA ASP A 27 20.04 -13.65 -5.69
C ASP A 27 19.87 -12.26 -6.31
N SER A 28 18.74 -11.98 -6.94
CA SER A 28 18.47 -10.67 -7.55
C SER A 28 18.24 -9.55 -6.52
N LEU A 29 18.03 -9.89 -5.23
CA LEU A 29 17.88 -8.96 -4.12
C LEU A 29 19.15 -8.74 -3.29
N ASN A 30 20.26 -9.44 -3.62
CA ASN A 30 21.48 -9.44 -2.80
C ASN A 30 22.01 -8.02 -2.52
N GLU A 31 22.07 -7.16 -3.52
CA GLU A 31 22.56 -5.79 -3.36
C GLU A 31 21.65 -4.94 -2.48
N ILE A 32 20.32 -5.10 -2.61
CA ILE A 32 19.35 -4.39 -1.78
C ILE A 32 19.43 -4.89 -0.34
N ASN A 33 19.50 -6.20 -0.13
CA ASN A 33 19.63 -6.79 1.19
C ASN A 33 20.91 -6.32 1.90
N ASP A 34 22.06 -6.31 1.20
CA ASP A 34 23.32 -5.80 1.74
C ASP A 34 23.26 -4.28 2.03
N ALA A 35 22.60 -3.50 1.17
CA ALA A 35 22.39 -2.08 1.39
C ALA A 35 21.51 -1.82 2.65
N VAL A 36 20.47 -2.59 2.87
CA VAL A 36 19.64 -2.54 4.09
C VAL A 36 20.48 -2.86 5.32
N ARG A 37 21.28 -3.94 5.26
CA ARG A 37 22.20 -4.33 6.35
C ARG A 37 23.20 -3.22 6.68
N LYS A 38 23.78 -2.57 5.68
CA LYS A 38 24.75 -1.46 5.86
C LYS A 38 24.10 -0.19 6.41
N ASN A 39 22.93 0.16 5.91
CA ASN A 39 22.21 1.37 6.32
C ASN A 39 21.72 1.27 7.78
N GLY A 40 21.22 0.12 8.21
CA GLY A 40 20.82 -0.17 9.58
C GLY A 40 19.55 0.54 10.08
N LYS A 41 18.87 1.34 9.25
CA LYS A 41 17.64 2.08 9.62
C LYS A 41 16.36 1.36 9.19
N ILE A 42 16.47 0.42 8.27
CA ILE A 42 15.36 -0.45 7.83
C ILE A 42 15.65 -1.86 8.33
N GLN A 43 14.65 -2.49 8.92
CA GLN A 43 14.70 -3.89 9.29
C GLN A 43 14.32 -4.76 8.09
N TRP A 44 15.19 -5.70 7.72
CA TRP A 44 14.82 -6.78 6.82
C TRP A 44 14.09 -7.86 7.63
N VAL A 45 12.79 -8.01 7.39
CA VAL A 45 11.97 -9.02 8.05
C VAL A 45 11.91 -10.25 7.15
N HIS A 46 12.68 -11.27 7.50
CA HIS A 46 12.69 -12.51 6.74
C HIS A 46 11.39 -13.28 6.95
N VAL A 47 10.69 -13.56 5.88
CA VAL A 47 9.47 -14.39 5.85
C VAL A 47 9.75 -15.74 5.19
N ARG A 48 8.87 -16.70 5.34
CA ARG A 48 9.04 -18.03 4.73
C ARG A 48 8.42 -18.16 3.35
N HIS A 49 7.59 -17.18 2.97
CA HIS A 49 6.93 -17.10 1.67
C HIS A 49 6.61 -15.64 1.37
N GLU A 50 6.81 -15.20 0.16
CA GLU A 50 6.67 -13.78 -0.21
C GLU A 50 5.22 -13.29 -0.09
N GLU A 51 4.25 -14.15 -0.32
CA GLU A 51 2.83 -13.85 -0.09
C GLU A 51 2.59 -13.36 1.35
N VAL A 52 3.17 -14.06 2.35
CA VAL A 52 3.11 -13.66 3.76
C VAL A 52 3.76 -12.28 3.95
N GLY A 53 4.86 -12.02 3.24
CA GLY A 53 5.52 -10.72 3.26
C GLY A 53 4.63 -9.59 2.74
N ALA A 54 3.90 -9.84 1.65
CA ALA A 54 2.97 -8.87 1.08
C ALA A 54 1.77 -8.62 2.02
N TYR A 55 1.18 -9.65 2.62
CA TYR A 55 0.14 -9.50 3.65
C TYR A 55 0.65 -8.74 4.88
N ALA A 56 1.86 -9.02 5.33
CA ALA A 56 2.45 -8.31 6.48
C ALA A 56 2.67 -6.82 6.19
N ALA A 57 3.12 -6.48 4.98
CA ALA A 57 3.24 -5.10 4.54
C ALA A 57 1.87 -4.41 4.47
N GLY A 58 0.85 -5.08 3.92
CA GLY A 58 -0.52 -4.57 3.91
C GLY A 58 -1.07 -4.31 5.32
N ALA A 59 -0.86 -5.24 6.24
CA ALA A 59 -1.27 -5.09 7.64
C ALA A 59 -0.53 -3.94 8.35
N GLU A 60 0.80 -3.80 8.13
CA GLU A 60 1.57 -2.66 8.68
C GLU A 60 1.03 -1.34 8.15
N ALA A 61 0.77 -1.23 6.84
CA ALA A 61 0.22 -0.03 6.22
C ALA A 61 -1.17 0.30 6.77
N GLN A 62 -2.02 -0.70 7.00
CA GLN A 62 -3.35 -0.52 7.55
C GLN A 62 -3.32 0.01 8.99
N LEU A 63 -2.43 -0.52 9.82
CA LEU A 63 -2.32 -0.12 11.24
C LEU A 63 -1.71 1.27 11.42
N HIS A 64 -0.78 1.67 10.57
CA HIS A 64 -0.02 2.91 10.74
C HIS A 64 -0.42 4.03 9.78
N GLY A 65 -1.18 3.73 8.73
CA GLY A 65 -1.51 4.71 7.68
C GLY A 65 -0.29 5.19 6.88
N GLN A 66 0.84 4.46 6.93
CA GLN A 66 2.10 4.83 6.32
C GLN A 66 2.52 3.83 5.24
N LEU A 67 3.39 4.28 4.33
CA LEU A 67 3.93 3.41 3.30
C LEU A 67 4.70 2.24 3.92
N ALA A 68 4.27 1.01 3.62
CA ALA A 68 4.99 -0.22 3.96
C ALA A 68 5.66 -0.82 2.72
N CYS A 69 6.60 -1.75 2.92
CA CYS A 69 7.37 -2.31 1.83
C CYS A 69 7.50 -3.82 1.93
N CYS A 70 7.32 -4.51 0.80
CA CYS A 70 7.70 -5.91 0.63
C CYS A 70 8.57 -6.09 -0.61
N ALA A 71 9.28 -7.22 -0.68
CA ALA A 71 10.12 -7.52 -1.82
C ALA A 71 10.09 -9.00 -2.19
N GLY A 72 10.21 -9.27 -3.50
CA GLY A 72 10.34 -10.61 -4.06
C GLY A 72 11.48 -10.68 -5.06
N SER A 73 12.23 -11.77 -5.02
CA SER A 73 13.29 -12.07 -5.98
C SER A 73 12.70 -12.39 -7.36
N SER A 74 13.55 -12.52 -8.37
CA SER A 74 13.14 -12.76 -9.76
C SER A 74 12.29 -14.02 -9.92
N GLY A 75 11.34 -13.98 -10.84
CA GLY A 75 10.45 -15.09 -11.16
C GLY A 75 9.50 -15.45 -10.01
N PRO A 76 9.57 -16.67 -9.48
CA PRO A 76 8.62 -17.12 -8.45
C PRO A 76 8.60 -16.21 -7.22
N GLY A 77 9.71 -15.60 -6.83
CA GLY A 77 9.79 -14.74 -5.67
C GLY A 77 8.81 -13.56 -5.74
N HIS A 78 8.82 -12.79 -6.83
CA HIS A 78 7.85 -11.69 -6.94
C HIS A 78 6.47 -12.14 -7.42
N VAL A 79 6.33 -13.28 -8.10
CA VAL A 79 5.02 -13.85 -8.45
C VAL A 79 4.20 -14.16 -7.20
N HIS A 80 4.83 -14.70 -6.16
CA HIS A 80 4.15 -15.01 -4.90
C HIS A 80 3.62 -13.77 -4.16
N LEU A 81 4.11 -12.57 -4.42
CA LEU A 81 3.59 -11.35 -3.80
C LEU A 81 2.14 -11.03 -4.17
N ILE A 82 1.68 -11.49 -5.32
CA ILE A 82 0.42 -11.06 -5.96
C ILE A 82 -0.77 -11.14 -5.01
N ASN A 83 -0.95 -12.24 -4.31
CA ASN A 83 -2.11 -12.46 -3.45
C ASN A 83 -2.21 -11.41 -2.34
N GLY A 84 -1.11 -11.17 -1.63
CA GLY A 84 -1.07 -10.13 -0.60
C GLY A 84 -1.14 -8.71 -1.15
N LEU A 85 -0.65 -8.49 -2.38
CA LEU A 85 -0.77 -7.18 -3.05
C LEU A 85 -2.20 -6.89 -3.48
N TYR A 86 -2.96 -7.89 -3.95
CA TYR A 86 -4.40 -7.73 -4.19
C TYR A 86 -5.14 -7.34 -2.91
N ASP A 87 -4.85 -8.01 -1.80
CA ASP A 87 -5.46 -7.68 -0.51
C ASP A 87 -5.16 -6.24 -0.09
N ALA A 88 -3.89 -5.84 -0.13
CA ALA A 88 -3.47 -4.47 0.19
C ALA A 88 -4.12 -3.43 -0.73
N HIS A 89 -4.14 -3.70 -2.05
CA HIS A 89 -4.73 -2.81 -3.05
C HIS A 89 -6.24 -2.63 -2.84
N ARG A 90 -6.98 -3.72 -2.62
CA ARG A 90 -8.42 -3.70 -2.34
C ARG A 90 -8.75 -3.16 -0.96
N SER A 91 -7.81 -3.21 -0.03
CA SER A 91 -7.93 -2.59 1.29
C SER A 91 -7.63 -1.10 1.29
N GLY A 92 -7.09 -0.56 0.18
CA GLY A 92 -6.81 0.87 0.06
C GLY A 92 -5.65 1.31 0.98
N VAL A 93 -4.59 0.51 1.08
CA VAL A 93 -3.45 0.81 1.95
C VAL A 93 -2.14 0.94 1.16
N PRO A 94 -1.27 1.92 1.50
CA PRO A 94 -0.09 2.22 0.72
C PRO A 94 1.00 1.16 0.90
N VAL A 95 1.26 0.35 -0.13
CA VAL A 95 2.32 -0.65 -0.16
C VAL A 95 3.19 -0.48 -1.40
N LEU A 96 4.50 -0.41 -1.19
CA LEU A 96 5.49 -0.52 -2.25
C LEU A 96 6.00 -1.97 -2.33
N ALA A 97 5.86 -2.59 -3.48
CA ALA A 97 6.46 -3.88 -3.77
C ALA A 97 7.71 -3.71 -4.65
N ILE A 98 8.83 -4.24 -4.21
CA ILE A 98 10.07 -4.34 -4.99
C ILE A 98 10.06 -5.70 -5.67
N ALA A 99 9.75 -5.73 -6.96
CA ALA A 99 9.81 -6.93 -7.78
C ALA A 99 11.18 -7.00 -8.45
N SER A 100 12.16 -7.63 -7.79
CA SER A 100 13.48 -7.76 -8.42
C SER A 100 13.42 -8.69 -9.62
N THR A 101 14.23 -8.42 -10.63
CA THR A 101 14.29 -9.21 -11.85
C THR A 101 15.71 -9.71 -12.12
N MET A 102 15.85 -10.65 -13.06
CA MET A 102 17.14 -11.07 -13.54
C MET A 102 17.90 -9.91 -14.19
N ALA A 103 19.15 -10.14 -14.58
CA ALA A 103 20.00 -9.13 -15.23
C ALA A 103 19.35 -8.61 -16.53
N THR A 104 19.60 -7.35 -16.84
CA THR A 104 19.06 -6.69 -18.05
C THR A 104 19.49 -7.37 -19.35
N SER A 105 20.66 -8.05 -19.37
CA SER A 105 21.14 -8.84 -20.51
C SER A 105 20.26 -10.03 -20.85
N GLU A 106 19.45 -10.50 -19.90
CA GLU A 106 18.62 -11.69 -20.06
C GLU A 106 17.18 -11.36 -20.48
N PHE A 107 16.83 -10.08 -20.57
CA PHE A 107 15.47 -9.66 -20.94
C PHE A 107 15.12 -10.08 -22.38
N GLY A 108 13.98 -10.74 -22.54
CA GLY A 108 13.47 -11.23 -23.83
C GLY A 108 14.12 -12.53 -24.32
N THR A 109 15.00 -13.13 -23.52
CA THR A 109 15.70 -14.39 -23.88
C THR A 109 14.94 -15.65 -23.45
N ARG A 110 13.82 -15.51 -22.71
CA ARG A 110 13.12 -16.58 -22.01
C ARG A 110 13.99 -17.25 -20.94
N TYR A 111 14.79 -16.44 -20.26
CA TYR A 111 15.59 -16.88 -19.12
C TYR A 111 14.69 -17.55 -18.07
N PHE A 112 15.20 -18.58 -17.36
CA PHE A 112 14.35 -19.48 -16.56
C PHE A 112 13.49 -18.80 -15.46
N GLN A 113 13.86 -17.63 -14.99
CA GLN A 113 13.10 -16.82 -14.03
C GLN A 113 12.49 -15.57 -14.66
N GLU A 114 12.43 -15.49 -15.98
CA GLU A 114 11.85 -14.33 -16.66
C GLU A 114 10.33 -14.31 -16.50
N THR A 115 9.82 -13.15 -16.09
CA THR A 115 8.40 -12.84 -16.05
C THR A 115 8.17 -11.43 -16.59
N ASP A 116 7.04 -11.19 -17.22
CA ASP A 116 6.61 -9.85 -17.60
C ASP A 116 6.02 -9.14 -16.37
N THR A 117 6.88 -8.48 -15.61
CA THR A 117 6.53 -7.82 -14.35
C THR A 117 5.41 -6.79 -14.55
N MET A 118 5.43 -6.05 -15.66
CA MET A 118 4.43 -5.03 -15.91
C MET A 118 3.04 -5.62 -16.15
N LYS A 119 2.93 -6.71 -16.89
CA LYS A 119 1.63 -7.40 -17.06
C LYS A 119 1.19 -8.11 -15.79
N LEU A 120 2.15 -8.69 -15.06
CA LEU A 120 1.86 -9.50 -13.89
C LEU A 120 1.13 -8.70 -12.79
N PHE A 121 1.51 -7.44 -12.57
CA PHE A 121 0.97 -6.60 -11.50
C PHE A 121 0.02 -5.50 -11.98
N GLU A 122 -0.40 -5.52 -13.23
CA GLU A 122 -1.22 -4.46 -13.85
C GLU A 122 -2.53 -4.22 -13.08
N ASP A 123 -3.26 -5.29 -12.71
CA ASP A 123 -4.57 -5.16 -12.06
C ASP A 123 -4.50 -4.91 -10.55
N CYS A 124 -3.35 -5.11 -9.92
CA CYS A 124 -3.20 -4.96 -8.47
C CYS A 124 -2.32 -3.77 -8.06
N SER A 125 -2.08 -2.81 -8.95
CA SER A 125 -1.24 -1.65 -8.63
C SER A 125 -1.63 -0.38 -9.40
N TYR A 126 -1.36 0.78 -8.79
CA TYR A 126 -1.51 2.09 -9.43
C TYR A 126 -0.29 2.52 -10.24
N TYR A 127 0.85 1.93 -9.95
CA TYR A 127 2.11 2.16 -10.66
C TYR A 127 2.86 0.84 -10.76
N ASN A 128 3.32 0.54 -11.98
CA ASN A 128 4.06 -0.70 -12.22
C ASN A 128 5.03 -0.50 -13.38
N GLN A 129 6.30 -0.32 -13.08
CA GLN A 129 7.35 -0.06 -14.06
C GLN A 129 8.66 -0.74 -13.66
N VAL A 130 9.52 -1.01 -14.65
CA VAL A 130 10.84 -1.61 -14.45
C VAL A 130 11.95 -0.58 -14.73
N ALA A 131 12.77 -0.29 -13.73
CA ALA A 131 13.93 0.58 -13.87
C ALA A 131 15.13 -0.19 -14.44
N THR A 132 15.44 0.01 -15.70
CA THR A 132 16.50 -0.73 -16.41
C THR A 132 17.85 -0.01 -16.43
N THR A 133 17.92 1.21 -15.92
CA THR A 133 19.17 1.98 -15.83
C THR A 133 19.28 2.69 -14.48
N PRO A 134 20.53 2.97 -14.01
CA PRO A 134 20.73 3.70 -12.76
C PRO A 134 20.06 5.08 -12.72
N CYS A 135 20.04 5.81 -13.83
CA CYS A 135 19.46 7.16 -13.90
C CYS A 135 17.94 7.19 -13.80
N GLN A 136 17.25 6.10 -14.15
CA GLN A 136 15.79 6.00 -14.02
C GLN A 136 15.36 5.78 -12.56
N MET A 137 16.18 5.07 -11.77
CA MET A 137 15.81 4.57 -10.46
C MET A 137 15.22 5.63 -9.52
N PRO A 138 15.86 6.77 -9.26
CA PRO A 138 15.37 7.69 -8.25
C PRO A 138 14.00 8.30 -8.61
N ARG A 139 13.78 8.65 -9.88
CA ARG A 139 12.50 9.20 -10.31
C ARG A 139 11.39 8.17 -10.33
N MET A 140 11.69 6.95 -10.77
CA MET A 140 10.69 5.88 -10.85
C MET A 140 10.32 5.39 -9.45
N LEU A 141 11.30 5.27 -8.54
CA LEU A 141 11.03 4.92 -7.15
C LEU A 141 10.17 5.98 -6.45
N GLN A 142 10.48 7.28 -6.67
CA GLN A 142 9.65 8.36 -6.16
C GLN A 142 8.22 8.28 -6.69
N ALA A 143 8.07 8.11 -8.01
CA ALA A 143 6.75 8.01 -8.63
C ALA A 143 5.96 6.82 -8.09
N ALA A 144 6.61 5.66 -7.89
CA ALA A 144 6.00 4.48 -7.30
C ALA A 144 5.53 4.74 -5.86
N MET A 145 6.41 5.25 -5.00
CA MET A 145 6.05 5.58 -3.61
C MET A 145 4.93 6.61 -3.55
N GLN A 146 5.00 7.66 -4.37
CA GLN A 146 3.97 8.69 -4.41
C GLN A 146 2.63 8.14 -4.91
N ALA A 147 2.63 7.26 -5.92
CA ALA A 147 1.42 6.63 -6.43
C ALA A 147 0.75 5.75 -5.35
N ALA A 148 1.54 4.98 -4.60
CA ALA A 148 1.02 4.17 -3.50
C ALA A 148 0.38 5.04 -2.41
N ILE A 149 1.04 6.13 -2.01
CA ILE A 149 0.57 7.04 -0.96
C ILE A 149 -0.68 7.80 -1.42
N SER A 150 -0.63 8.46 -2.57
CA SER A 150 -1.73 9.31 -3.07
C SER A 150 -2.96 8.51 -3.51
N GLY A 151 -2.74 7.31 -4.07
CA GLY A 151 -3.81 6.41 -4.49
C GLY A 151 -4.37 5.56 -3.36
N SER A 152 -3.71 5.53 -2.21
CA SER A 152 -4.02 4.59 -1.12
C SER A 152 -4.10 3.16 -1.64
N GLY A 153 -2.98 2.62 -2.10
CA GLY A 153 -2.94 1.29 -2.69
C GLY A 153 -1.52 0.83 -3.00
N VAL A 154 -1.40 -0.10 -3.92
CA VAL A 154 -0.11 -0.74 -4.25
C VAL A 154 0.59 -0.02 -5.39
N ALA A 155 1.90 0.10 -5.28
CA ALA A 155 2.80 0.38 -6.39
C ALA A 155 3.89 -0.68 -6.47
N VAL A 156 4.29 -1.03 -7.69
CA VAL A 156 5.33 -2.02 -7.95
C VAL A 156 6.48 -1.38 -8.71
N ILE A 157 7.69 -1.58 -8.24
CA ILE A 157 8.90 -1.22 -8.97
C ILE A 157 9.72 -2.47 -9.29
N GLY A 158 9.88 -2.74 -10.58
CA GLY A 158 10.79 -3.77 -11.07
C GLY A 158 12.23 -3.26 -11.05
N VAL A 159 13.14 -4.05 -10.50
CA VAL A 159 14.55 -3.66 -10.42
C VAL A 159 15.45 -4.84 -10.77
N PRO A 160 16.19 -4.76 -11.89
CA PRO A 160 17.16 -5.78 -12.25
C PRO A 160 18.34 -5.83 -11.27
N GLY A 161 18.76 -7.04 -10.91
CA GLY A 161 19.85 -7.25 -9.96
C GLY A 161 21.17 -6.59 -10.38
N ASP A 162 21.50 -6.62 -11.68
CA ASP A 162 22.70 -5.98 -12.23
C ASP A 162 22.62 -4.45 -12.16
N VAL A 163 21.44 -3.86 -12.29
CA VAL A 163 21.24 -2.40 -12.15
C VAL A 163 21.46 -1.96 -10.71
N THR A 164 21.00 -2.73 -9.73
CA THR A 164 21.19 -2.42 -8.31
C THR A 164 22.65 -2.41 -7.88
N ALA A 165 23.49 -3.19 -8.56
CA ALA A 165 24.94 -3.29 -8.31
C ALA A 165 25.74 -2.10 -8.88
N ARG A 166 25.19 -1.38 -9.87
CA ARG A 166 25.88 -0.26 -10.55
C ARG A 166 26.00 0.96 -9.65
N GLY A 167 26.91 1.87 -10.01
CA GLY A 167 27.02 3.19 -9.35
C GLY A 167 25.75 4.01 -9.55
N ALA A 168 25.27 4.64 -8.48
CA ALA A 168 24.16 5.58 -8.53
C ALA A 168 24.59 6.86 -9.23
N GLU A 169 23.68 7.46 -10.01
CA GLU A 169 23.89 8.78 -10.58
C GLU A 169 23.37 9.86 -9.62
N GLU A 170 24.16 10.92 -9.43
CA GLU A 170 23.78 12.04 -8.56
C GLU A 170 22.82 13.03 -9.25
N ILE A 171 21.72 12.52 -9.81
CA ILE A 171 20.79 13.39 -10.56
C ILE A 171 19.86 14.16 -9.62
N PHE A 172 19.63 13.71 -8.40
CA PHE A 172 18.74 14.37 -7.44
C PHE A 172 19.19 14.20 -6.00
N SER A 173 19.34 15.32 -5.31
CA SER A 173 19.36 15.36 -3.86
C SER A 173 17.93 15.25 -3.33
N ALA A 174 17.71 14.33 -2.40
CA ALA A 174 16.51 14.18 -1.57
C ALA A 174 15.18 14.23 -2.35
N VAL A 175 14.79 13.08 -2.83
CA VAL A 175 13.46 12.88 -3.39
C VAL A 175 12.48 12.65 -2.23
N LYS A 176 11.68 13.66 -1.89
CA LYS A 176 10.66 13.57 -0.85
C LYS A 176 9.36 13.03 -1.44
N THR A 177 8.71 12.15 -0.70
CA THR A 177 7.30 11.83 -0.93
C THR A 177 6.43 12.81 -0.15
N PHE A 178 5.30 13.15 -0.72
CA PHE A 178 4.35 14.07 -0.09
C PHE A 178 3.10 13.27 0.30
N PRO A 179 2.84 13.03 1.59
CA PRO A 179 1.55 12.50 2.01
C PRO A 179 0.49 13.56 1.72
N THR A 180 -0.26 13.35 0.64
CA THR A 180 -1.38 14.20 0.28
C THR A 180 -2.66 13.49 0.70
N HIS A 181 -3.21 13.89 1.82
CA HIS A 181 -4.57 13.54 2.22
C HIS A 181 -5.41 14.81 2.12
N PRO A 182 -5.99 15.11 0.93
CA PRO A 182 -6.83 16.28 0.78
C PRO A 182 -8.05 16.13 1.68
N SER A 183 -8.32 17.14 2.50
CA SER A 183 -9.57 17.22 3.24
C SER A 183 -10.66 17.71 2.28
N ILE A 184 -11.56 16.82 1.90
CA ILE A 184 -12.69 17.13 1.04
C ILE A 184 -13.91 17.36 1.94
N ARG A 185 -14.52 18.55 1.86
CA ARG A 185 -15.76 18.90 2.53
C ARG A 185 -16.83 19.17 1.49
N PRO A 186 -18.06 18.64 1.64
CA PRO A 186 -19.21 19.05 0.83
C PRO A 186 -19.45 20.55 0.94
N SER A 187 -20.06 21.17 -0.06
CA SER A 187 -20.51 22.56 0.03
C SER A 187 -21.63 22.71 1.07
N ASP A 188 -21.84 23.92 1.57
CA ASP A 188 -22.90 24.16 2.54
C ASP A 188 -24.29 23.87 1.91
N GLU A 189 -24.48 24.14 0.61
CA GLU A 189 -25.71 23.80 -0.11
C GLU A 189 -25.98 22.28 -0.17
N GLU A 190 -24.93 21.46 -0.34
CA GLU A 190 -25.06 20.00 -0.32
C GLU A 190 -25.38 19.49 1.10
N LEU A 191 -24.81 20.12 2.12
CA LEU A 191 -25.08 19.78 3.52
C LEU A 191 -26.52 20.17 3.91
N ASP A 192 -27.00 21.34 3.49
CA ASP A 192 -28.36 21.79 3.71
C ASP A 192 -29.35 20.85 3.00
N ALA A 193 -29.11 20.48 1.77
CA ALA A 193 -29.94 19.53 1.03
C ALA A 193 -29.98 18.14 1.70
N LEU A 194 -28.88 17.66 2.26
CA LEU A 194 -28.85 16.43 3.04
C LEU A 194 -29.64 16.57 4.33
N ALA A 195 -29.49 17.68 5.06
CA ALA A 195 -30.22 17.94 6.29
C ALA A 195 -31.75 18.00 6.05
N ASP A 196 -32.20 18.67 4.98
CA ASP A 196 -33.59 18.71 4.59
C ASP A 196 -34.13 17.33 4.24
N LEU A 197 -33.35 16.52 3.53
CA LEU A 197 -33.72 15.14 3.23
C LEU A 197 -33.93 14.30 4.50
N LEU A 198 -32.98 14.39 5.45
CA LEU A 198 -33.03 13.63 6.70
C LEU A 198 -34.16 14.09 7.61
N ASN A 199 -34.35 15.41 7.78
CA ASN A 199 -35.40 16.00 8.59
C ASN A 199 -36.83 15.66 8.10
N GLY A 200 -36.95 15.36 6.80
CA GLY A 200 -38.24 14.95 6.20
C GLY A 200 -38.58 13.45 6.36
N LYS A 201 -37.75 12.65 7.08
CA LYS A 201 -37.93 11.20 7.21
C LYS A 201 -38.19 10.78 8.65
N GLU A 202 -39.14 9.86 8.83
CA GLU A 202 -39.45 9.27 10.14
C GLU A 202 -38.57 8.04 10.47
N LYS A 203 -38.06 7.36 9.49
CA LYS A 203 -37.25 6.15 9.66
C LYS A 203 -35.95 6.26 8.85
N ILE A 204 -34.84 6.27 9.53
CA ILE A 204 -33.51 6.37 8.96
C ILE A 204 -32.68 5.21 9.50
N THR A 205 -31.86 4.62 8.66
CA THR A 205 -30.83 3.65 9.05
C THR A 205 -29.50 4.16 8.52
N LEU A 206 -28.48 4.18 9.37
CA LEU A 206 -27.12 4.47 8.95
C LEU A 206 -26.42 3.18 8.56
N PHE A 207 -25.81 3.16 7.37
CA PHE A 207 -24.97 2.07 6.92
C PHE A 207 -23.55 2.58 6.70
N CYS A 208 -22.62 2.14 7.56
CA CYS A 208 -21.26 2.64 7.58
C CYS A 208 -20.30 1.70 6.86
N GLY A 209 -19.65 2.19 5.82
CA GLY A 209 -18.51 1.56 5.15
C GLY A 209 -17.18 2.04 5.71
N ILE A 210 -16.06 1.58 5.11
CA ILE A 210 -14.70 1.96 5.53
C ILE A 210 -14.44 3.47 5.42
N GLY A 211 -15.17 4.19 4.59
CA GLY A 211 -15.10 5.65 4.51
C GLY A 211 -15.50 6.38 5.79
N ALA A 212 -16.17 5.70 6.73
CA ALA A 212 -16.50 6.22 8.06
C ALA A 212 -15.37 5.95 9.10
N LYS A 213 -14.24 5.40 8.69
CA LYS A 213 -13.05 5.31 9.51
C LYS A 213 -12.74 6.68 10.10
N ASP A 214 -12.27 6.87 11.20
CA ASP A 214 -11.97 8.16 11.87
C ASP A 214 -13.19 9.06 12.18
N ALA A 215 -14.43 8.63 11.89
CA ALA A 215 -15.66 9.37 12.15
C ALA A 215 -16.58 8.66 13.15
N HIS A 216 -16.02 7.85 14.06
CA HIS A 216 -16.79 7.05 15.03
C HIS A 216 -17.68 7.92 15.92
N ALA A 217 -17.11 8.98 16.50
CA ALA A 217 -17.84 9.87 17.42
C ALA A 217 -19.01 10.57 16.72
N GLU A 218 -18.79 11.04 15.49
CA GLU A 218 -19.79 11.70 14.67
C GLU A 218 -20.91 10.74 14.25
N VAL A 219 -20.55 9.47 13.94
CA VAL A 219 -21.55 8.43 13.64
C VAL A 219 -22.42 8.13 14.86
N VAL A 220 -21.83 8.01 16.04
CA VAL A 220 -22.58 7.78 17.28
C VAL A 220 -23.49 8.97 17.62
N GLU A 221 -22.97 10.20 17.51
CA GLU A 221 -23.75 11.41 17.74
C GLU A 221 -24.91 11.52 16.74
N LEU A 222 -24.65 11.37 15.44
CA LEU A 222 -25.68 11.46 14.40
C LEU A 222 -26.73 10.38 14.56
N SER A 223 -26.36 9.16 14.91
CA SER A 223 -27.31 8.07 15.15
C SER A 223 -28.23 8.36 16.34
N GLY A 224 -27.71 8.99 17.40
CA GLY A 224 -28.45 9.43 18.52
C GLY A 224 -29.46 10.55 18.17
N LEU A 225 -29.01 11.56 17.42
CA LEU A 225 -29.86 12.67 16.94
C LEU A 225 -31.02 12.21 16.06
N LEU A 226 -30.74 11.26 15.16
CA LEU A 226 -31.71 10.70 14.21
C LEU A 226 -32.52 9.54 14.79
N ASN A 227 -32.21 9.08 15.99
CA ASN A 227 -32.75 7.84 16.58
C ASN A 227 -32.64 6.65 15.59
N SER A 228 -31.50 6.51 14.97
CA SER A 228 -31.24 5.59 13.86
C SER A 228 -30.39 4.41 14.27
N PRO A 229 -30.75 3.17 13.89
CA PRO A 229 -29.85 2.04 14.01
C PRO A 229 -28.64 2.21 13.07
N VAL A 230 -27.47 1.66 13.50
CA VAL A 230 -26.22 1.69 12.75
C VAL A 230 -25.83 0.28 12.36
N ALA A 231 -25.84 0.00 11.07
CA ALA A 231 -25.25 -1.20 10.47
C ALA A 231 -23.91 -0.87 9.82
N TYR A 232 -23.06 -1.85 9.68
CA TYR A 232 -21.73 -1.62 9.11
C TYR A 232 -21.25 -2.79 8.24
N SER A 233 -20.31 -2.48 7.33
CA SER A 233 -19.65 -3.48 6.50
C SER A 233 -18.53 -4.19 7.26
N PHE A 234 -18.05 -5.34 6.75
CA PHE A 234 -16.94 -6.08 7.33
C PHE A 234 -15.70 -5.19 7.56
N LYS A 235 -15.31 -4.37 6.58
CA LYS A 235 -14.11 -3.52 6.67
C LYS A 235 -14.22 -2.41 7.71
N SER A 236 -15.44 -1.94 8.02
CA SER A 236 -15.67 -0.88 9.01
C SER A 236 -16.04 -1.40 10.39
N LYS A 237 -16.11 -2.72 10.58
CA LYS A 237 -16.52 -3.31 11.86
C LYS A 237 -15.69 -2.79 13.03
N MET A 238 -14.37 -2.79 12.91
CA MET A 238 -13.46 -2.36 13.98
C MET A 238 -13.55 -0.87 14.30
N GLU A 239 -14.03 -0.07 13.34
CA GLU A 239 -14.11 1.39 13.46
C GLU A 239 -15.46 1.86 14.01
N ILE A 240 -16.54 1.07 13.85
CA ILE A 240 -17.92 1.52 14.09
C ILE A 240 -18.61 0.74 15.21
N GLN A 241 -18.22 -0.53 15.46
CA GLN A 241 -18.96 -1.40 16.39
C GLN A 241 -18.75 -1.04 17.86
N TYR A 242 -17.51 -0.69 18.27
CA TYR A 242 -17.19 -0.48 19.69
C TYR A 242 -17.90 0.76 20.24
N ASP A 243 -18.29 0.70 21.51
CA ASP A 243 -18.92 1.81 22.23
C ASP A 243 -20.02 2.55 21.43
N ASN A 244 -20.75 1.83 20.58
CA ASN A 244 -21.86 2.35 19.79
C ASN A 244 -23.19 1.75 20.28
N PRO A 245 -23.99 2.50 21.06
CA PRO A 245 -25.22 2.00 21.65
C PRO A 245 -26.33 1.70 20.64
N ASN A 246 -26.23 2.23 19.43
CA ASN A 246 -27.23 2.09 18.37
C ASN A 246 -26.79 1.07 17.29
N GLU A 247 -25.69 0.32 17.52
CA GLU A 247 -25.25 -0.68 16.56
C GLU A 247 -26.21 -1.88 16.49
N VAL A 248 -26.49 -2.35 15.31
CA VAL A 248 -27.39 -3.50 15.04
C VAL A 248 -26.71 -4.67 14.37
N GLY A 249 -25.42 -4.56 14.07
CA GLY A 249 -24.61 -5.64 13.54
C GLY A 249 -24.02 -5.39 12.15
N MET A 250 -23.15 -6.31 11.78
CA MET A 250 -22.50 -6.31 10.46
C MET A 250 -23.45 -6.87 9.40
N THR A 251 -23.53 -6.20 8.26
CA THR A 251 -24.30 -6.66 7.12
C THR A 251 -23.41 -7.00 5.92
N GLY A 252 -23.94 -7.75 4.95
CA GLY A 252 -23.26 -8.24 3.77
C GLY A 252 -23.14 -9.77 3.73
N LEU A 253 -22.29 -10.31 2.86
CA LEU A 253 -22.14 -11.77 2.66
C LEU A 253 -21.81 -12.55 3.95
N LEU A 254 -21.05 -11.94 4.84
CA LEU A 254 -20.69 -12.49 6.16
C LEU A 254 -21.50 -11.83 7.27
N GLY A 255 -22.64 -11.25 6.93
CA GLY A 255 -23.47 -10.48 7.86
C GLY A 255 -24.06 -11.30 9.00
N MET A 256 -24.40 -10.59 10.07
CA MET A 256 -25.13 -11.14 11.22
C MET A 256 -26.65 -11.11 10.93
N PRO A 257 -27.45 -12.02 11.53
CA PRO A 257 -28.91 -12.00 11.36
C PRO A 257 -29.58 -10.70 11.83
N SER A 258 -28.91 -9.93 12.68
CA SER A 258 -29.39 -8.65 13.22
C SER A 258 -29.09 -7.44 12.31
N GLY A 259 -28.13 -7.59 11.38
CA GLY A 259 -27.72 -6.49 10.52
C GLY A 259 -28.46 -6.37 9.19
#